data_d5479069f754ad5a756a35042fbe6483
#
_entry.id   d5479069f754ad5a756a35042fbe6483
#
_cell.length_a   1.000
_cell.length_b   1.000
_cell.length_c   1.000
_cell.angle_alpha   90.00
_cell.angle_beta   90.00
_cell.angle_gamma   90.00
#
_symmetry.space_group_name_H-M   'P 1'
#
loop_
_entity.id
_entity.type
_entity.pdbx_description
1 polymer ?
#
loop_
_entity_poly.entity_id
_entity_poly.type
_entity_poly.pdbx_seq_one_letter_code
_entity_poly.pdbx_strand_id
1 'polypeptide(L)'
;YLNLSTYEMGAICIAAMCHDIAHPGKNNAFESKINSALAIRYNDKSIYENMHAATTFEILSDPACDVFATLTLEKKSQLRKMMIQSILMTDMASHFNLAKQLDTKVNANMSEGDGDGQINGVSFDTTEHPEDKQLLLDLIVS
;
A
#
# COMPACT_ATOMS: atom_id res chain seq x y z
N TYR A 1 -10.83 13.31 7.78
CA TYR A 1 -11.37 12.52 6.66
C TYR A 1 -10.30 12.40 5.58
N LEU A 2 -10.08 11.20 5.07
CA LEU A 2 -9.18 10.96 3.94
C LEU A 2 -9.77 11.62 2.70
N ASN A 3 -9.16 12.70 2.23
CA ASN A 3 -9.66 13.40 1.04
C ASN A 3 -9.08 12.75 -0.24
N LEU A 4 -9.70 11.66 -0.66
CA LEU A 4 -9.30 10.90 -1.86
C LEU A 4 -10.08 11.39 -3.08
N SER A 5 -9.38 11.63 -4.18
CA SER A 5 -10.01 11.82 -5.47
C SER A 5 -10.63 10.50 -5.98
N THR A 6 -11.60 10.60 -6.89
CA THR A 6 -12.22 9.43 -7.51
C THR A 6 -11.19 8.48 -8.17
N TYR A 7 -10.13 9.03 -8.75
CA TYR A 7 -9.06 8.24 -9.36
C TYR A 7 -8.22 7.47 -8.33
N GLU A 8 -7.93 8.09 -7.18
CA GLU A 8 -7.22 7.43 -6.08
C GLU A 8 -8.07 6.33 -5.46
N MET A 9 -9.36 6.57 -5.28
CA MET A 9 -10.29 5.52 -4.82
C MET A 9 -10.32 4.35 -5.80
N GLY A 10 -10.42 4.61 -7.10
CA GLY A 10 -10.38 3.57 -8.12
C GLY A 10 -9.08 2.78 -8.11
N ALA A 11 -7.94 3.46 -7.97
CA ALA A 11 -6.63 2.82 -7.89
C ALA A 11 -6.48 1.92 -6.66
N ILE A 12 -6.98 2.34 -5.48
CA ILE A 12 -6.99 1.52 -4.27
C ILE A 12 -7.87 0.28 -4.45
N CYS A 13 -9.07 0.44 -5.04
CA CYS A 13 -9.93 -0.71 -5.33
C CYS A 13 -9.23 -1.73 -6.23
N ILE A 14 -8.51 -1.27 -7.27
CA ILE A 14 -7.74 -2.15 -8.14
C ILE A 14 -6.58 -2.80 -7.38
N ALA A 15 -5.84 -2.05 -6.57
CA ALA A 15 -4.78 -2.59 -5.74
C ALA A 15 -5.30 -3.68 -4.79
N ALA A 16 -6.43 -3.43 -4.12
CA ALA A 16 -7.08 -4.40 -3.25
C ALA A 16 -7.60 -5.65 -4.00
N MET A 17 -8.09 -5.51 -5.23
CA MET A 17 -8.48 -6.67 -6.05
C MET A 17 -7.29 -7.50 -6.53
N CYS A 18 -6.14 -6.86 -6.71
CA CYS A 18 -4.97 -7.47 -7.33
C CYS A 18 -3.87 -7.85 -6.33
N HIS A 19 -4.06 -7.56 -5.03
CA HIS A 19 -3.01 -7.77 -4.01
C HIS A 19 -2.52 -9.22 -3.90
N ASP A 20 -3.34 -10.18 -4.31
CA ASP A 20 -3.05 -11.63 -4.32
C ASP A 20 -3.13 -12.25 -5.72
N ILE A 21 -3.03 -11.44 -6.77
CA ILE A 21 -3.18 -11.92 -8.15
C ILE A 21 -2.10 -12.96 -8.49
N ALA A 22 -2.51 -14.08 -9.09
CA ALA A 22 -1.64 -15.21 -9.46
C ALA A 22 -0.92 -15.87 -8.25
N HIS A 23 -1.45 -15.76 -7.04
CA HIS A 23 -0.85 -16.35 -5.84
C HIS A 23 -0.83 -17.91 -5.94
N PRO A 24 0.34 -18.57 -5.82
CA PRO A 24 0.46 -20.02 -6.02
C PRO A 24 0.16 -20.85 -4.76
N GLY A 25 -0.33 -20.23 -3.67
CA GLY A 25 -0.68 -20.91 -2.43
C GLY A 25 0.52 -21.29 -1.54
N LYS A 26 1.64 -20.58 -1.67
CA LYS A 26 2.85 -20.75 -0.85
C LYS A 26 3.22 -19.39 -0.23
N ASN A 27 4.17 -19.37 0.70
CA ASN A 27 4.59 -18.11 1.34
C ASN A 27 6.01 -17.69 0.91
N ASN A 28 6.36 -16.44 1.19
CA ASN A 28 7.67 -15.86 0.87
C ASN A 28 8.84 -16.66 1.47
N ALA A 29 8.68 -17.18 2.70
CA ALA A 29 9.72 -17.99 3.36
C ALA A 29 9.98 -19.31 2.61
N PHE A 30 8.96 -19.92 2.02
CA PHE A 30 9.13 -21.11 1.19
C PHE A 30 9.93 -20.79 -0.07
N GLU A 31 9.61 -19.71 -0.77
CA GLU A 31 10.31 -19.30 -1.99
C GLU A 31 11.79 -19.01 -1.74
N SER A 32 12.09 -18.27 -0.65
CA SER A 32 13.47 -18.02 -0.22
C SER A 32 14.22 -19.31 0.11
N LYS A 33 13.57 -20.23 0.84
CA LYS A 33 14.20 -21.50 1.25
C LYS A 33 14.62 -22.37 0.06
N ILE A 34 13.85 -22.35 -1.02
CA ILE A 34 14.15 -23.14 -2.22
C ILE A 34 14.99 -22.38 -3.26
N ASN A 35 15.39 -21.13 -2.97
CA ASN A 35 16.07 -20.23 -3.90
C ASN A 35 15.33 -20.14 -5.24
N SER A 36 14.03 -19.91 -5.20
CA SER A 36 13.20 -19.87 -6.41
C SER A 36 13.60 -18.73 -7.35
N ALA A 37 13.17 -18.78 -8.60
CA ALA A 37 13.39 -17.71 -9.57
C ALA A 37 12.77 -16.37 -9.12
N LEU A 38 11.64 -16.41 -8.38
CA LEU A 38 11.01 -15.23 -7.80
C LEU A 38 11.84 -14.67 -6.64
N ALA A 39 12.32 -15.53 -5.73
CA ALA A 39 13.17 -15.14 -4.62
C ALA A 39 14.45 -14.44 -5.11
N ILE A 40 15.12 -15.02 -6.12
CA ILE A 40 16.30 -14.41 -6.75
C ILE A 40 15.94 -13.08 -7.40
N ARG A 41 14.84 -13.00 -8.15
CA ARG A 41 14.39 -11.77 -8.84
C ARG A 41 14.13 -10.62 -7.88
N TYR A 42 13.52 -10.90 -6.73
CA TYR A 42 13.11 -9.90 -5.76
C TYR A 42 14.01 -9.84 -4.52
N ASN A 43 15.17 -10.51 -4.55
CA ASN A 43 16.19 -10.48 -3.51
C ASN A 43 15.63 -10.85 -2.12
N ASP A 44 14.76 -11.85 -2.07
CA ASP A 44 14.11 -12.35 -0.85
C ASP A 44 13.25 -11.31 -0.09
N LYS A 45 12.79 -10.25 -0.78
CA LYS A 45 12.01 -9.18 -0.17
C LYS A 45 10.60 -9.13 -0.76
N SER A 46 9.59 -9.32 0.10
CA SER A 46 8.17 -9.23 -0.30
C SER A 46 7.93 -9.91 -1.66
N ILE A 47 8.33 -11.17 -1.77
CA ILE A 47 8.51 -11.88 -3.06
C ILE A 47 7.20 -11.92 -3.83
N TYR A 48 6.12 -12.36 -3.18
CA TYR A 48 4.82 -12.47 -3.82
C TYR A 48 4.18 -11.10 -4.02
N GLU A 49 4.31 -10.19 -3.08
CA GLU A 49 3.76 -8.85 -3.19
C GLU A 49 4.38 -8.08 -4.37
N ASN A 50 5.69 -8.26 -4.60
CA ASN A 50 6.35 -7.73 -5.80
C ASN A 50 5.85 -8.42 -7.08
N MET A 51 5.62 -9.73 -7.06
CA MET A 51 5.04 -10.46 -8.19
C MET A 51 3.61 -9.99 -8.48
N HIS A 52 2.77 -9.82 -7.46
CA HIS A 52 1.41 -9.33 -7.60
C HIS A 52 1.38 -7.92 -8.21
N ALA A 53 2.23 -7.02 -7.72
CA ALA A 53 2.36 -5.68 -8.28
C ALA A 53 2.83 -5.71 -9.74
N ALA A 54 3.84 -6.52 -10.07
CA ALA A 54 4.33 -6.68 -11.44
C ALA A 54 3.22 -7.21 -12.36
N THR A 55 2.56 -8.31 -11.98
CA THR A 55 1.47 -8.93 -12.75
C THR A 55 0.30 -7.95 -12.96
N THR A 56 -0.04 -7.17 -11.94
CA THR A 56 -1.07 -6.14 -12.06
C THR A 56 -0.74 -5.16 -13.19
N PHE A 57 0.49 -4.66 -13.23
CA PHE A 57 0.89 -3.70 -14.26
C PHE A 57 1.19 -4.33 -15.62
N GLU A 58 1.53 -5.62 -15.68
CA GLU A 58 1.55 -6.37 -16.94
C GLU A 58 0.15 -6.41 -17.56
N ILE A 59 -0.89 -6.72 -16.77
CA ILE A 59 -2.28 -6.70 -17.25
C ILE A 59 -2.71 -5.28 -17.66
N LEU A 60 -2.44 -4.28 -16.84
CA LEU A 60 -2.80 -2.88 -17.14
C LEU A 60 -2.01 -2.29 -18.32
N SER A 61 -0.94 -2.93 -18.77
CA SER A 61 -0.20 -2.53 -19.96
C SER A 61 -0.88 -2.93 -21.28
N ASP A 62 -1.80 -3.90 -21.23
CA ASP A 62 -2.65 -4.23 -22.36
C ASP A 62 -3.67 -3.09 -22.60
N PRO A 63 -3.72 -2.49 -23.80
CA PRO A 63 -4.68 -1.43 -24.12
C PRO A 63 -6.15 -1.80 -23.86
N ALA A 64 -6.50 -3.08 -23.92
CA ALA A 64 -7.85 -3.57 -23.62
C ALA A 64 -8.15 -3.59 -22.11
N CYS A 65 -7.11 -3.55 -21.27
CA CYS A 65 -7.19 -3.60 -19.81
C CYS A 65 -6.75 -2.28 -19.14
N ASP A 66 -6.27 -1.28 -19.90
CA ASP A 66 -5.80 0.01 -19.36
C ASP A 66 -6.97 0.89 -18.93
N VAL A 67 -7.47 0.67 -17.71
CA VAL A 67 -8.53 1.46 -17.09
C VAL A 67 -8.14 2.92 -16.85
N PHE A 68 -6.87 3.26 -16.98
CA PHE A 68 -6.32 4.61 -16.84
C PHE A 68 -5.98 5.27 -18.17
N ALA A 69 -6.40 4.70 -19.31
CA ALA A 69 -6.03 5.15 -20.65
C ALA A 69 -6.21 6.66 -20.88
N THR A 70 -7.26 7.25 -20.31
CA THR A 70 -7.61 8.67 -20.46
C THR A 70 -6.82 9.64 -19.59
N LEU A 71 -6.00 9.13 -18.66
CA LEU A 71 -5.24 9.96 -17.73
C LEU A 71 -3.93 10.45 -18.32
N THR A 72 -3.46 11.59 -17.83
CA THR A 72 -2.12 12.11 -18.15
C THR A 72 -1.03 11.17 -17.61
N LEU A 73 0.15 11.18 -18.22
CA LEU A 73 1.30 10.37 -17.79
C LEU A 73 1.69 10.65 -16.34
N GLU A 74 1.62 11.91 -15.92
CA GLU A 74 1.91 12.31 -14.55
C GLU A 74 0.93 11.64 -13.57
N LYS A 75 -0.39 11.70 -13.86
CA LYS A 75 -1.41 11.08 -13.02
C LYS A 75 -1.27 9.56 -12.99
N LYS A 76 -1.02 8.92 -14.14
CA LYS A 76 -0.73 7.47 -14.20
C LYS A 76 0.47 7.11 -13.32
N SER A 77 1.55 7.92 -13.35
CA SER A 77 2.73 7.69 -12.51
C SER A 77 2.41 7.79 -11.01
N GLN A 78 1.61 8.77 -10.60
CA GLN A 78 1.18 8.93 -9.21
C GLN A 78 0.35 7.72 -8.74
N LEU A 79 -0.68 7.34 -9.50
CA LEU A 79 -1.53 6.19 -9.17
C LEU A 79 -0.74 4.88 -9.16
N ARG A 80 0.20 4.70 -10.12
CA ARG A 80 1.08 3.53 -10.15
C ARG A 80 1.90 3.42 -8.87
N LYS A 81 2.53 4.50 -8.39
CA LYS A 81 3.31 4.50 -7.15
C LYS A 81 2.44 4.10 -5.97
N MET A 82 1.26 4.70 -5.85
CA MET A 82 0.32 4.41 -4.77
C MET A 82 -0.11 2.94 -4.78
N MET A 83 -0.50 2.38 -5.93
CA MET A 83 -0.92 0.99 -6.05
C MET A 83 0.22 0.01 -5.70
N ILE A 84 1.43 0.25 -6.21
CA ILE A 84 2.59 -0.59 -5.90
C ILE A 84 2.84 -0.59 -4.39
N GLN A 85 2.86 0.58 -3.76
CA GLN A 85 3.09 0.70 -2.33
C GLN A 85 2.00 -0.02 -1.54
N SER A 86 0.73 0.20 -1.86
CA SER A 86 -0.38 -0.48 -1.21
C SER A 86 -0.28 -2.01 -1.31
N ILE A 87 0.07 -2.56 -2.49
CA ILE A 87 0.26 -4.00 -2.65
C ILE A 87 1.46 -4.51 -1.83
N LEU A 88 2.58 -3.80 -1.83
CA LEU A 88 3.77 -4.21 -1.06
C LEU A 88 3.53 -4.17 0.47
N MET A 89 2.64 -3.30 0.94
CA MET A 89 2.30 -3.20 2.37
C MET A 89 1.41 -4.35 2.87
N THR A 90 0.87 -5.19 1.98
CA THR A 90 0.17 -6.42 2.38
C THR A 90 1.13 -7.53 2.84
N ASP A 91 2.45 -7.37 2.68
CA ASP A 91 3.43 -8.28 3.29
C ASP A 91 3.35 -8.20 4.81
N MET A 92 3.07 -9.33 5.45
CA MET A 92 2.97 -9.43 6.92
C MET A 92 4.23 -8.93 7.63
N ALA A 93 5.41 -9.04 7.01
CA ALA A 93 6.65 -8.49 7.58
C ALA A 93 6.60 -6.95 7.66
N SER A 94 5.88 -6.29 6.75
CA SER A 94 5.68 -4.84 6.73
C SER A 94 4.57 -4.41 7.71
N HIS A 95 3.58 -5.25 7.94
CA HIS A 95 2.42 -4.96 8.81
C HIS A 95 2.84 -4.56 10.25
N PHE A 96 3.80 -5.26 10.84
CA PHE A 96 4.30 -4.93 12.18
C PHE A 96 4.96 -3.55 12.25
N ASN A 97 5.65 -3.14 11.20
CA ASN A 97 6.25 -1.81 11.12
C ASN A 97 5.17 -0.73 10.98
N LEU A 98 4.14 -0.99 10.20
CA LEU A 98 2.99 -0.11 10.02
C LEU A 98 2.24 0.09 11.34
N ALA A 99 1.93 -0.99 12.05
CA ALA A 99 1.29 -0.93 13.37
C ALA A 99 2.12 -0.09 14.37
N LYS A 100 3.44 -0.28 14.39
CA LYS A 100 4.34 0.51 15.26
C LYS A 100 4.36 1.99 14.89
N GLN A 101 4.35 2.34 13.61
CA GLN A 101 4.26 3.74 13.17
C GLN A 101 2.95 4.39 13.61
N LEU A 102 1.84 3.65 13.49
CA LEU A 102 0.53 4.08 13.94
C LEU A 102 0.52 4.32 15.44
N ASP A 103 1.01 3.36 16.25
CA ASP A 103 1.11 3.50 17.70
C ASP A 103 1.95 4.73 18.09
N THR A 104 3.04 4.97 17.41
CA THR A 104 3.90 6.13 17.68
C THR A 104 3.15 7.44 17.41
N LYS A 105 2.42 7.53 16.30
CA LYS A 105 1.60 8.73 15.98
C LYS A 105 0.46 8.92 16.95
N VAL A 106 -0.25 7.85 17.31
CA VAL A 106 -1.33 7.91 18.31
C VAL A 106 -0.80 8.44 19.63
N ASN A 107 0.33 7.90 20.12
CA ASN A 107 0.92 8.30 21.39
C ASN A 107 1.47 9.73 21.36
N ALA A 108 2.03 10.19 20.23
CA ALA A 108 2.48 11.57 20.06
C ALA A 108 1.30 12.56 20.17
N ASN A 109 0.20 12.27 19.48
CA ASN A 109 -1.01 13.11 19.53
C ASN A 109 -1.70 13.09 20.90
N MET A 110 -1.54 12.01 21.69
CA MET A 110 -2.05 11.94 23.06
C MET A 110 -1.22 12.76 24.05
N SER A 111 0.07 12.95 23.80
CA SER A 111 0.97 13.71 24.68
C SER A 111 0.87 15.23 24.51
N GLU A 112 0.29 15.72 23.42
CA GLU A 112 0.05 17.13 23.14
C GLU A 112 -1.31 17.63 23.67
N GLY A 113 -2.14 16.75 24.20
CA GLY A 113 -3.42 17.09 24.83
C GLY A 113 -3.23 17.77 26.18
N ASP A 114 -3.58 19.06 26.26
CA ASP A 114 -3.57 19.87 27.46
C ASP A 114 -4.48 19.25 28.55
N GLY A 115 -4.10 19.39 29.80
CA GLY A 115 -4.56 18.66 31.00
C GLY A 115 -6.04 18.70 31.39
N ASP A 116 -7.00 18.79 30.48
CA ASP A 116 -8.44 18.86 30.75
C ASP A 116 -9.24 17.62 30.27
N GLY A 117 -8.64 16.46 30.26
CA GLY A 117 -9.38 15.18 30.20
C GLY A 117 -10.22 14.91 28.96
N GLN A 118 -10.24 15.76 27.95
CA GLN A 118 -10.84 15.48 26.65
C GLN A 118 -9.81 14.74 25.77
N ILE A 119 -10.10 13.49 25.46
CA ILE A 119 -9.38 12.71 24.44
C ILE A 119 -9.67 13.40 23.09
N ASN A 120 -8.80 14.34 22.69
CA ASN A 120 -8.81 14.82 21.32
C ASN A 120 -8.47 13.61 20.44
N GLY A 121 -9.37 13.26 19.53
CA GLY A 121 -9.17 12.13 18.63
C GLY A 121 -7.87 12.28 17.83
N VAL A 122 -7.21 11.16 17.54
CA VAL A 122 -6.02 11.16 16.70
C VAL A 122 -6.32 11.89 15.39
N SER A 123 -5.60 12.97 15.13
CA SER A 123 -5.76 13.75 13.91
C SER A 123 -4.69 13.33 12.90
N PHE A 124 -5.13 12.89 11.73
CA PHE A 124 -4.28 12.66 10.57
C PHE A 124 -4.48 13.83 9.61
N ASP A 125 -3.49 14.70 9.50
CA ASP A 125 -3.54 15.80 8.53
C ASP A 125 -3.01 15.34 7.17
N THR A 126 -3.93 14.88 6.34
CA THR A 126 -3.61 14.39 5.00
C THR A 126 -3.35 15.50 3.98
N THR A 127 -3.52 16.77 4.35
CA THR A 127 -3.28 17.92 3.47
C THR A 127 -1.88 18.50 3.65
N GLU A 128 -1.43 18.65 4.90
CA GLU A 128 -0.10 19.15 5.25
C GLU A 128 0.95 18.02 5.34
N HIS A 129 0.51 16.80 5.69
CA HIS A 129 1.35 15.63 5.88
C HIS A 129 0.97 14.50 4.90
N PRO A 130 1.52 14.47 3.67
CA PRO A 130 1.21 13.43 2.69
C PRO A 130 1.57 12.01 3.15
N GLU A 131 2.51 11.86 4.08
CA GLU A 131 2.84 10.59 4.74
C GLU A 131 1.68 10.02 5.57
N ASP A 132 0.84 10.88 6.17
CA ASP A 132 -0.35 10.44 6.90
C ASP A 132 -1.39 9.85 5.96
N LYS A 133 -1.54 10.46 4.78
CA LYS A 133 -2.41 9.93 3.73
C LYS A 133 -1.95 8.54 3.29
N GLN A 134 -0.64 8.36 3.07
CA GLN A 134 -0.09 7.08 2.65
C GLN A 134 -0.25 6.02 3.76
N LEU A 135 0.04 6.35 5.02
CA LEU A 135 -0.13 5.46 6.16
C LEU A 135 -1.58 4.94 6.26
N LEU A 136 -2.57 5.81 6.08
CA LEU A 136 -3.98 5.43 6.10
C LEU A 136 -4.37 4.55 4.89
N LEU A 137 -3.79 4.82 3.71
CA LEU A 137 -4.00 4.00 2.51
C LEU A 137 -3.44 2.60 2.68
N ASP A 138 -2.25 2.48 3.26
CA ASP A 138 -1.60 1.21 3.53
C ASP A 138 -2.42 0.37 4.53
N LEU A 139 -3.05 1.02 5.53
CA LEU A 139 -3.97 0.36 6.47
C LEU A 139 -5.28 -0.13 5.82
N ILE A 140 -5.74 0.50 4.75
CA ILE A 140 -6.99 0.09 4.07
C ILE A 140 -6.77 -1.18 3.25
N VAL A 141 -5.56 -1.39 2.73
CA VAL A 141 -5.25 -2.51 1.82
C VAL A 141 -4.63 -3.68 2.58
N SER A 142 -3.95 -3.45 3.72
CA SER A 142 -3.36 -4.51 4.57
C SER A 142 -4.41 -5.25 5.41
#